data_1bf9f06d8f8eeea5eced864827c8bc82
#
_entry.id   1bf9f06d8f8eeea5eced864827c8bc82
#
_cell.length_a   1.000
_cell.length_b   1.000
_cell.length_c   1.000
_cell.angle_alpha   90.00
_cell.angle_beta   90.00
_cell.angle_gamma   90.00
#
_symmetry.space_group_name_H-M   'P 1'
#
loop_
_entity.id
_entity.type
_entity.pdbx_description
1 polymer ?
#
loop_
_entity_poly.entity_id
_entity_poly.type
_entity_poly.pdbx_seq_one_letter_code
_entity_poly.pdbx_strand_id
1 'polypeptide(L)'
;MIISKTPYRISFFGGGSDYPAWYKKHGGEVLSTTIDKYIYISCRFSPKYFEKKYRIVWRKIENVQTAKEINHKAVRELLKYLKIKPGLEIHYYGDLPARSGMGSSSCFTVGLMQSLHRIKRIELNKLKLANKSIYFEQKVMKEIVGSQDQT
;
A
#
# COMPACT_ATOMS: atom_id res chain seq x y z
N MET A 1 12.34 4.60 12.97
CA MET A 1 12.02 4.52 11.54
C MET A 1 11.65 3.09 11.20
N ILE A 2 10.64 2.88 10.38
CA ILE A 2 10.22 1.57 9.85
C ILE A 2 10.51 1.59 8.35
N ILE A 3 11.05 0.49 7.85
CA ILE A 3 11.23 0.28 6.42
C ILE A 3 10.53 -1.03 6.06
N SER A 4 9.57 -0.97 5.14
CA SER A 4 8.99 -2.17 4.54
C SER A 4 9.64 -2.45 3.18
N LYS A 5 9.79 -3.73 2.86
CA LYS A 5 10.26 -4.26 1.59
C LYS A 5 9.18 -5.20 1.06
N THR A 6 8.54 -4.84 -0.05
CA THR A 6 7.41 -5.59 -0.62
C THR A 6 7.78 -6.01 -2.04
N PRO A 7 7.74 -7.30 -2.38
CA PRO A 7 8.10 -7.74 -3.72
C PRO A 7 7.03 -7.38 -4.74
N TYR A 8 7.44 -7.12 -5.97
CA TYR A 8 6.55 -7.15 -7.12
C TYR A 8 6.19 -8.60 -7.47
N ARG A 9 5.13 -8.77 -8.29
CA ARG A 9 4.69 -10.09 -8.75
C ARG A 9 4.52 -10.13 -10.26
N ILE A 10 4.69 -11.31 -10.83
CA ILE A 10 4.28 -11.64 -12.20
C ILE A 10 3.08 -12.58 -12.10
N SER A 11 2.00 -12.25 -12.80
CA SER A 11 0.82 -13.11 -12.95
C SER A 11 0.90 -13.79 -14.31
N PHE A 12 0.96 -15.12 -14.33
CA PHE A 12 1.07 -15.91 -15.56
C PHE A 12 -0.31 -16.21 -16.13
N PHE A 13 -1.23 -16.70 -15.27
CA PHE A 13 -2.55 -17.16 -15.69
C PHE A 13 -3.60 -16.79 -14.65
N GLY A 14 -4.85 -16.67 -15.10
CA GLY A 14 -6.01 -16.50 -14.22
C GLY A 14 -6.27 -15.07 -13.75
N GLY A 15 -5.46 -14.09 -14.17
CA GLY A 15 -5.72 -12.69 -13.87
C GLY A 15 -7.11 -12.25 -14.35
N GLY A 16 -7.85 -11.59 -13.47
CA GLY A 16 -9.27 -11.24 -13.70
C GLY A 16 -10.26 -12.19 -13.01
N SER A 17 -9.92 -13.48 -12.87
CA SER A 17 -10.74 -14.40 -12.07
C SER A 17 -10.69 -14.11 -10.58
N ASP A 18 -9.73 -13.34 -10.12
CA ASP A 18 -9.52 -12.88 -8.75
C ASP A 18 -10.31 -11.60 -8.38
N TYR A 19 -11.13 -11.10 -9.32
CA TYR A 19 -12.02 -9.97 -9.04
C TYR A 19 -13.30 -10.43 -8.32
N PRO A 20 -13.76 -9.68 -7.29
CA PRO A 20 -14.96 -10.06 -6.52
C PRO A 20 -16.22 -10.25 -7.37
N ALA A 21 -16.35 -9.52 -8.47
CA ALA A 21 -17.47 -9.65 -9.38
C ALA A 21 -17.53 -11.02 -10.09
N TRP A 22 -16.35 -11.64 -10.26
CA TRP A 22 -16.22 -12.95 -10.89
C TRP A 22 -16.20 -14.08 -9.87
N TYR A 23 -15.21 -14.10 -8.93
CA TYR A 23 -14.98 -15.26 -8.08
C TYR A 23 -16.16 -15.60 -7.15
N LYS A 24 -16.98 -14.63 -6.81
CA LYS A 24 -18.17 -14.87 -5.98
C LYS A 24 -19.25 -15.72 -6.68
N LYS A 25 -19.23 -15.76 -8.00
CA LYS A 25 -20.22 -16.50 -8.81
C LYS A 25 -19.63 -17.76 -9.42
N HIS A 26 -18.38 -17.71 -9.82
CA HIS A 26 -17.76 -18.73 -10.68
C HIS A 26 -16.54 -19.39 -10.03
N GLY A 27 -16.11 -18.92 -8.86
CA GLY A 27 -14.78 -19.25 -8.35
C GLY A 27 -13.69 -18.52 -9.13
N GLY A 28 -12.43 -18.70 -8.73
CA GLY A 28 -11.30 -18.10 -9.42
C GLY A 28 -9.99 -18.71 -8.97
N GLU A 29 -9.07 -18.84 -9.91
CA GLU A 29 -7.72 -19.35 -9.67
C GLU A 29 -6.72 -18.47 -10.38
N VAL A 30 -5.56 -18.25 -9.74
CA VAL A 30 -4.47 -17.44 -10.28
C VAL A 30 -3.15 -18.17 -10.07
N LEU A 31 -2.34 -18.20 -11.11
CA LEU A 31 -0.93 -18.62 -11.01
C LEU A 31 -0.04 -17.39 -11.10
N SER A 32 0.60 -17.05 -10.00
CA SER A 32 1.52 -15.92 -9.91
C SER A 32 2.75 -16.26 -9.06
N THR A 33 3.80 -15.47 -9.22
CA THR A 33 5.00 -15.55 -8.37
C THR A 33 5.54 -14.18 -8.06
N THR A 34 6.18 -14.03 -6.92
CA THR A 34 6.98 -12.85 -6.60
C THR A 34 8.30 -12.88 -7.36
N ILE A 35 8.87 -11.69 -7.60
CA ILE A 35 10.16 -11.54 -8.28
C ILE A 35 11.14 -10.74 -7.40
N ASP A 36 12.42 -10.81 -7.72
CA ASP A 36 13.48 -10.07 -7.03
C ASP A 36 13.54 -8.60 -7.45
N LYS A 37 12.39 -7.95 -7.38
CA LYS A 37 12.19 -6.51 -7.52
C LYS A 37 11.22 -6.05 -6.46
N TYR A 38 11.47 -4.91 -5.85
CA TYR A 38 10.80 -4.51 -4.62
C TYR A 38 10.32 -3.07 -4.65
N ILE A 39 9.30 -2.83 -3.85
CA ILE A 39 8.95 -1.51 -3.35
C ILE A 39 9.48 -1.39 -1.92
N TYR A 40 10.17 -0.29 -1.65
CA TYR A 40 10.62 0.09 -0.32
C TYR A 40 9.83 1.31 0.14
N ILE A 41 9.29 1.24 1.35
CA ILE A 41 8.63 2.39 1.99
C ILE A 41 9.30 2.64 3.32
N SER A 42 9.94 3.79 3.47
CA SER A 42 10.40 4.25 4.77
C SER A 42 9.35 5.15 5.41
N CYS A 43 9.09 4.92 6.68
CA CYS A 43 8.08 5.66 7.43
C CYS A 43 8.59 5.99 8.84
N ARG A 44 8.48 7.27 9.24
CA ARG A 44 8.82 7.71 10.58
C ARG A 44 7.89 8.84 11.04
N PHE A 45 7.84 9.08 12.35
CA PHE A 45 7.22 10.29 12.85
C PHE A 45 8.00 11.52 12.39
N SER A 46 7.27 12.54 11.97
CA SER A 46 7.86 13.81 11.56
C SER A 46 8.54 14.47 12.77
N PRO A 47 9.78 14.93 12.63
CA PRO A 47 10.45 15.67 13.68
C PRO A 47 9.69 16.93 14.06
N LYS A 48 9.69 17.29 15.35
CA LYS A 48 8.94 18.45 15.87
C LYS A 48 9.39 19.81 15.31
N TYR A 49 10.64 19.88 14.82
CA TYR A 49 11.20 21.10 14.24
C TYR A 49 10.85 21.33 12.77
N PHE A 50 10.16 20.39 12.13
CA PHE A 50 9.65 20.59 10.78
C PHE A 50 8.41 21.48 10.81
N GLU A 51 8.39 22.50 9.93
CA GLU A 51 7.22 23.39 9.79
C GLU A 51 5.96 22.64 9.41
N LYS A 52 6.09 21.63 8.54
CA LYS A 52 4.97 20.83 8.05
C LYS A 52 4.94 19.47 8.73
N LYS A 53 3.74 19.04 9.11
CA LYS A 53 3.54 17.77 9.82
C LYS A 53 3.75 16.55 8.95
N TYR A 54 3.44 16.64 7.65
CA TYR A 54 3.52 15.52 6.73
C TYR A 54 4.48 15.84 5.60
N ARG A 55 5.42 14.93 5.35
CA ARG A 55 6.30 14.94 4.19
C ARG A 55 6.14 13.62 3.46
N ILE A 56 5.59 13.66 2.24
CA ILE A 56 5.36 12.48 1.42
C ILE A 56 6.23 12.60 0.17
N VAL A 57 7.16 11.67 0.01
CA VAL A 57 8.11 11.64 -1.11
C VAL A 57 7.81 10.43 -1.99
N TRP A 58 7.41 10.70 -3.20
CA TRP A 58 7.16 9.74 -4.27
C TRP A 58 7.68 10.35 -5.57
N ARG A 59 6.98 10.26 -6.73
CA ARG A 59 7.35 11.06 -7.93
C ARG A 59 7.23 12.58 -7.71
N LYS A 60 6.58 12.98 -6.63
CA LYS A 60 6.46 14.37 -6.17
C LYS A 60 6.83 14.44 -4.70
N ILE A 61 7.20 15.63 -4.24
CA ILE A 61 7.40 15.91 -2.81
C ILE A 61 6.22 16.76 -2.34
N GLU A 62 5.49 16.24 -1.37
CA GLU A 62 4.38 16.93 -0.74
C GLU A 62 4.76 17.27 0.71
N ASN A 63 4.74 18.55 1.07
CA ASN A 63 4.93 19.04 2.43
C ASN A 63 3.64 19.75 2.85
N VAL A 64 2.85 19.12 3.72
CA VAL A 64 1.52 19.59 4.07
C VAL A 64 1.27 19.56 5.57
N GLN A 65 0.33 20.38 6.06
CA GLN A 65 0.04 20.50 7.47
C GLN A 65 -0.95 19.46 7.97
N THR A 66 -1.89 19.05 7.14
CA THR A 66 -2.92 18.08 7.49
C THR A 66 -2.92 16.90 6.54
N ALA A 67 -3.33 15.73 7.03
CA ALA A 67 -3.44 14.53 6.20
C ALA A 67 -4.46 14.69 5.05
N LYS A 68 -5.42 15.61 5.18
CA LYS A 68 -6.43 15.88 4.14
C LYS A 68 -5.84 16.53 2.89
N GLU A 69 -4.77 17.30 3.06
CA GLU A 69 -4.07 18.01 1.97
C GLU A 69 -3.17 17.09 1.14
N ILE A 70 -2.91 15.86 1.61
CA ILE A 70 -2.07 14.91 0.89
C ILE A 70 -2.75 14.53 -0.44
N ASN A 71 -2.07 14.79 -1.55
CA ASN A 71 -2.58 14.45 -2.89
C ASN A 71 -2.52 12.94 -3.17
N HIS A 72 -1.53 12.23 -2.63
CA HIS A 72 -1.42 10.80 -2.82
C HIS A 72 -2.59 10.07 -2.14
N LYS A 73 -3.59 9.66 -2.92
CA LYS A 73 -4.87 9.09 -2.46
C LYS A 73 -4.68 7.96 -1.46
N ALA A 74 -3.87 6.94 -1.80
CA ALA A 74 -3.69 5.78 -0.94
C ALA A 74 -3.08 6.16 0.43
N VAL A 75 -2.10 7.09 0.47
CA VAL A 75 -1.52 7.58 1.73
C VAL A 75 -2.60 8.28 2.56
N ARG A 76 -3.30 9.24 1.96
CA ARG A 76 -4.36 10.01 2.64
C ARG A 76 -5.43 9.11 3.24
N GLU A 77 -5.98 8.22 2.44
CA GLU A 77 -7.07 7.34 2.88
C GLU A 77 -6.59 6.31 3.92
N LEU A 78 -5.33 5.83 3.82
CA LEU A 78 -4.80 4.87 4.77
C LEU A 78 -4.53 5.52 6.14
N LEU A 79 -4.01 6.74 6.17
CA LEU A 79 -3.84 7.51 7.42
C LEU A 79 -5.19 7.73 8.11
N LYS A 80 -6.22 8.08 7.33
CA LYS A 80 -7.59 8.25 7.83
C LYS A 80 -8.16 6.93 8.36
N TYR A 81 -8.06 5.85 7.57
CA TYR A 81 -8.55 4.51 7.93
C TYR A 81 -7.93 4.00 9.23
N LEU A 82 -6.63 4.15 9.38
CA LEU A 82 -5.90 3.73 10.58
C LEU A 82 -5.95 4.75 11.72
N LYS A 83 -6.63 5.88 11.52
CA LYS A 83 -6.77 6.99 12.51
C LYS A 83 -5.41 7.47 13.04
N ILE A 84 -4.43 7.63 12.15
CA ILE A 84 -3.10 8.13 12.51
C ILE A 84 -3.14 9.65 12.56
N LYS A 85 -2.95 10.20 13.77
CA LYS A 85 -2.98 11.64 14.03
C LYS A 85 -1.60 12.32 13.98
N PRO A 86 -0.50 11.68 14.48
CA PRO A 86 0.82 12.29 14.43
C PRO A 86 1.30 12.51 13.00
N GLY A 87 2.06 13.59 12.80
CA GLY A 87 2.71 13.84 11.52
C GLY A 87 3.72 12.76 11.14
N LEU A 88 3.81 12.46 9.86
CA LEU A 88 4.66 11.41 9.32
C LEU A 88 5.48 11.89 8.15
N GLU A 89 6.68 11.32 8.05
CA GLU A 89 7.50 11.37 6.86
C GLU A 89 7.48 9.98 6.21
N ILE A 90 7.05 9.93 4.94
CA ILE A 90 6.90 8.69 4.17
C ILE A 90 7.65 8.87 2.86
N HIS A 91 8.58 7.96 2.57
CA HIS A 91 9.33 7.94 1.32
C HIS A 91 9.07 6.61 0.60
N TYR A 92 8.85 6.70 -0.69
CA TYR A 92 8.64 5.57 -1.59
C TYR A 92 9.82 5.44 -2.57
N TYR A 93 10.29 4.21 -2.72
CA TYR A 93 11.26 3.80 -3.72
C TYR A 93 10.79 2.52 -4.39
N GLY A 94 10.82 2.45 -5.69
CA GLY A 94 10.45 1.25 -6.45
C GLY A 94 11.54 0.87 -7.45
N ASP A 95 11.89 -0.41 -7.50
CA ASP A 95 12.84 -0.95 -8.47
C ASP A 95 12.29 -0.94 -9.90
N LEU A 96 10.97 -0.86 -10.06
CA LEU A 96 10.29 -0.84 -11.34
C LEU A 96 9.41 0.40 -11.48
N PRO A 97 9.19 0.89 -12.70
CA PRO A 97 8.33 2.04 -12.93
C PRO A 97 6.87 1.74 -12.54
N ALA A 98 6.17 2.77 -12.12
CA ALA A 98 4.73 2.67 -11.88
C ALA A 98 3.99 2.29 -13.18
N ARG A 99 2.87 1.56 -13.03
CA ARG A 99 2.04 1.07 -14.14
C ARG A 99 2.74 0.05 -15.05
N SER A 100 3.70 -0.70 -14.52
CA SER A 100 4.37 -1.80 -15.24
C SER A 100 3.51 -3.06 -15.36
N GLY A 101 2.28 -3.10 -14.84
CA GLY A 101 1.45 -4.30 -14.82
C GLY A 101 1.85 -5.33 -13.77
N MET A 102 2.83 -5.01 -12.91
CA MET A 102 3.41 -5.94 -11.93
C MET A 102 2.89 -5.73 -10.50
N GLY A 103 1.65 -5.24 -10.34
CA GLY A 103 1.02 -5.06 -9.02
C GLY A 103 1.56 -3.88 -8.20
N SER A 104 2.21 -2.89 -8.82
CA SER A 104 2.89 -1.79 -8.10
C SER A 104 1.98 -1.01 -7.14
N SER A 105 0.71 -0.81 -7.46
CA SER A 105 -0.24 -0.10 -6.61
C SER A 105 -0.52 -0.87 -5.33
N SER A 106 -0.81 -2.15 -5.45
CA SER A 106 -1.12 -3.02 -4.32
C SER A 106 0.12 -3.34 -3.48
N CYS A 107 1.29 -3.54 -4.11
CA CYS A 107 2.57 -3.64 -3.39
C CYS A 107 2.82 -2.40 -2.52
N PHE A 108 2.53 -1.20 -3.05
CA PHE A 108 2.62 0.04 -2.28
C PHE A 108 1.64 0.02 -1.10
N THR A 109 0.39 -0.35 -1.34
CA THR A 109 -0.64 -0.41 -0.28
C THR A 109 -0.26 -1.41 0.81
N VAL A 110 0.21 -2.60 0.46
CA VAL A 110 0.65 -3.64 1.41
C VAL A 110 1.82 -3.13 2.26
N GLY A 111 2.86 -2.59 1.61
CA GLY A 111 4.04 -2.07 2.29
C GLY A 111 3.71 -0.91 3.23
N LEU A 112 2.87 0.03 2.78
CA LEU A 112 2.44 1.15 3.61
C LEU A 112 1.53 0.70 4.78
N MET A 113 0.59 -0.22 4.52
CA MET A 113 -0.28 -0.82 5.54
C MET A 113 0.56 -1.45 6.66
N GLN A 114 1.56 -2.25 6.30
CA GLN A 114 2.46 -2.88 7.25
C GLN A 114 3.27 -1.85 8.04
N SER A 115 3.88 -0.87 7.35
CA SER A 115 4.69 0.18 8.00
C SER A 115 3.88 0.97 9.01
N LEU A 116 2.66 1.36 8.66
CA LEU A 116 1.79 2.14 9.54
C LEU A 116 1.28 1.31 10.74
N HIS A 117 1.03 0.02 10.57
CA HIS A 117 0.71 -0.86 11.72
C HIS A 117 1.93 -1.00 12.66
N ARG A 118 3.13 -1.17 12.12
CA ARG A 118 4.36 -1.22 12.93
C ARG A 118 4.64 0.08 13.67
N ILE A 119 4.39 1.25 13.07
CA ILE A 119 4.44 2.55 13.77
C ILE A 119 3.49 2.60 14.95
N LYS A 120 2.31 1.99 14.82
CA LYS A 120 1.35 1.84 15.92
C LYS A 120 1.71 0.72 16.90
N ARG A 121 2.85 0.06 16.74
CA ARG A 121 3.30 -1.12 17.50
C ARG A 121 2.35 -2.31 17.40
N ILE A 122 1.64 -2.42 16.28
CA ILE A 122 0.74 -3.54 15.97
C ILE A 122 1.46 -4.46 14.99
N GLU A 123 1.53 -5.74 15.33
CA GLU A 123 2.07 -6.77 14.45
C GLU A 123 0.94 -7.46 13.68
N LEU A 124 1.10 -7.56 12.38
CA LEU A 124 0.20 -8.33 11.52
C LEU A 124 0.96 -9.53 10.96
N ASN A 125 0.34 -10.70 11.00
CA ASN A 125 0.82 -11.83 10.21
C ASN A 125 0.47 -11.61 8.72
N LYS A 126 1.10 -12.37 7.84
CA LYS A 126 0.95 -12.20 6.37
C LYS A 126 -0.51 -12.26 5.92
N LEU A 127 -1.28 -13.25 6.38
CA LEU A 127 -2.68 -13.42 6.01
C LEU A 127 -3.55 -12.23 6.44
N LYS A 128 -3.36 -11.73 7.66
CA LYS A 128 -4.09 -10.55 8.15
C LYS A 128 -3.70 -9.31 7.37
N LEU A 129 -2.42 -9.18 6.99
CA LEU A 129 -1.96 -8.05 6.18
C LEU A 129 -2.60 -8.07 4.80
N ALA A 130 -2.58 -9.21 4.11
CA ALA A 130 -3.22 -9.39 2.80
C ALA A 130 -4.71 -9.05 2.86
N ASN A 131 -5.46 -9.66 3.78
CA ASN A 131 -6.91 -9.43 3.92
C ASN A 131 -7.24 -7.96 4.22
N LYS A 132 -6.46 -7.28 5.07
CA LYS A 132 -6.65 -5.86 5.35
C LYS A 132 -6.35 -4.98 4.13
N SER A 133 -5.33 -5.33 3.36
CA SER A 133 -4.96 -4.58 2.15
C SER A 133 -6.02 -4.75 1.05
N ILE A 134 -6.51 -5.98 0.82
CA ILE A 134 -7.63 -6.26 -0.08
C ILE A 134 -8.87 -5.45 0.34
N TYR A 135 -9.26 -5.54 1.61
CA TYR A 135 -10.41 -4.80 2.12
C TYR A 135 -10.24 -3.29 1.93
N PHE A 136 -9.06 -2.77 2.22
CA PHE A 136 -8.77 -1.35 2.08
C PHE A 136 -8.91 -0.89 0.63
N GLU A 137 -8.30 -1.57 -0.32
CA GLU A 137 -8.38 -1.20 -1.74
C GLU A 137 -9.81 -1.35 -2.29
N GLN A 138 -10.46 -2.49 -2.05
CA GLN A 138 -11.78 -2.77 -2.62
C GLN A 138 -12.94 -2.04 -1.92
N LYS A 139 -12.88 -1.86 -0.59
CA LYS A 139 -14.00 -1.30 0.20
C LYS A 139 -13.79 0.13 0.64
N VAL A 140 -12.57 0.49 1.07
CA VAL A 140 -12.29 1.85 1.57
C VAL A 140 -11.97 2.78 0.41
N MET A 141 -11.06 2.40 -0.47
CA MET A 141 -10.70 3.17 -1.65
C MET A 141 -11.69 3.01 -2.81
N LYS A 142 -12.52 1.96 -2.76
CA LYS A 142 -13.49 1.59 -3.81
C LYS A 142 -12.82 1.41 -5.17
N GLU A 143 -11.65 0.82 -5.20
CA GLU A 143 -10.94 0.51 -6.43
C GLU A 143 -11.40 -0.84 -6.99
N ILE A 144 -11.47 -0.91 -8.33
CA ILE A 144 -11.79 -2.15 -9.02
C ILE A 144 -10.50 -2.92 -9.23
N VAL A 145 -10.12 -3.71 -8.22
CA VAL A 145 -8.88 -4.51 -8.20
C VAL A 145 -9.17 -5.94 -7.77
N GLY A 146 -8.35 -6.86 -8.26
CA GLY A 146 -8.35 -8.24 -7.82
C GLY A 146 -7.77 -8.42 -6.42
N SER A 147 -7.52 -9.65 -6.01
CA SER A 147 -6.96 -9.99 -4.70
C SER A 147 -5.57 -10.63 -4.77
N GLN A 148 -5.07 -10.94 -5.96
CA GLN A 148 -3.77 -11.60 -6.14
C GLN A 148 -2.58 -10.73 -5.74
N ASP A 149 -2.68 -9.42 -5.94
CA ASP A 149 -1.55 -8.48 -5.78
C ASP A 149 -1.24 -8.19 -4.32
N GLN A 150 -2.16 -8.47 -3.41
CA GLN A 150 -2.00 -8.27 -1.96
C GLN A 150 -1.66 -9.57 -1.23
N THR A 151 -1.70 -10.71 -1.93
CA THR A 151 -1.47 -12.05 -1.39
C THR A 151 -0.02 -12.47 -1.56
#